data_892123b09b91e959959f4d7572b7baae
#
_entry.id   892123b09b91e959959f4d7572b7baae
#
_cell.length_a   1.000
_cell.length_b   1.000
_cell.length_c   1.000
_cell.angle_alpha   90.00
_cell.angle_beta   90.00
_cell.angle_gamma   90.00
#
_symmetry.space_group_name_H-M   'P 1'
#
loop_
_entity.id
_entity.type
_entity.pdbx_description
1 polymer ?
#
loop_
_entity_poly.entity_id
_entity_poly.type
_entity_poly.pdbx_seq_one_letter_code
_entity_poly.pdbx_strand_id
1 'polypeptide(L)'
;VQIKAVSPANASNSGTATVTLHVPNQQTENSPVELGTSGSNAKDTITSGGKTTCCGGTLGALVTRGGTQYILSADHVLARSGAGTAGDPIVQPGLIETNCSPSGTSTVANLTQGSFNLQNPSSATVDAAIAQVVSGAVDTSGNILLLGSSTDASGVPAAGAPNGGKGQAASVNLSVAKSGRTTGLTCSAVGATNVNVSVAYSTNCDGSGTKFTVIYTNQISILGGDFSGGGDSGSLIVTQSNATPVALLYAGSNTDTVGNPVSDVLNFFASGGNTVSFVGAARTGSVIGCSLPGPQAAMAARLAAQKVTPSHDALVQATAVRDAHSGELMGHPEVQAVGVGASYDHPGEPAILLFVTKGQPRTNLPALVDGIRTRIVEGESFLQRGLLSSEESTALEQSAAPPQLVYSIPETEVARAKVVHAAHVDELMKMNGVQGVAITSSVDSPGQAALMIFLIDDVAHPAIPQEIDGVRTRIRASSRFHAGFEGKGSQRACPVPRPKRKPANAVPDSKPKSKP
;
A
#
# COMPACT_ATOMS: atom_id res chain seq x y z
N VAL A 1 -23.22 -11.28 -1.42
CA VAL A 1 -24.06 -10.17 -1.94
C VAL A 1 -25.37 -10.75 -2.44
N GLN A 2 -26.51 -10.18 -2.04
CA GLN A 2 -27.80 -10.53 -2.61
C GLN A 2 -28.15 -9.55 -3.73
N ILE A 3 -28.42 -10.07 -4.91
CA ILE A 3 -28.87 -9.29 -6.06
C ILE A 3 -30.36 -9.58 -6.22
N LYS A 4 -31.19 -8.53 -6.12
CA LYS A 4 -32.63 -8.61 -6.37
C LYS A 4 -32.95 -8.06 -7.76
N ALA A 5 -33.41 -8.90 -8.65
CA ALA A 5 -34.01 -8.50 -9.91
C ALA A 5 -35.48 -8.25 -9.73
N VAL A 6 -35.98 -7.12 -10.20
CA VAL A 6 -37.42 -6.77 -10.14
C VAL A 6 -37.89 -6.52 -11.55
N SER A 7 -39.05 -7.14 -11.93
CA SER A 7 -39.65 -6.92 -13.24
C SER A 7 -40.09 -5.45 -13.39
N PRO A 8 -39.69 -4.74 -14.45
CA PRO A 8 -40.18 -3.38 -14.68
C PRO A 8 -41.67 -3.29 -14.99
N ALA A 9 -42.28 -4.42 -15.44
CA ALA A 9 -43.69 -4.49 -15.75
C ALA A 9 -44.58 -4.85 -14.53
N ASN A 10 -44.00 -5.47 -13.51
CA ASN A 10 -44.74 -5.85 -12.29
C ASN A 10 -43.75 -5.98 -11.12
N ALA A 11 -43.78 -5.03 -10.21
CA ALA A 11 -42.87 -4.98 -9.06
C ALA A 11 -43.04 -6.14 -8.05
N SER A 12 -44.18 -6.86 -8.08
CA SER A 12 -44.39 -8.07 -7.29
C SER A 12 -43.63 -9.28 -7.84
N ASN A 13 -43.25 -9.25 -9.11
CA ASN A 13 -42.43 -10.29 -9.72
C ASN A 13 -40.94 -9.95 -9.48
N SER A 14 -40.37 -10.50 -8.44
CA SER A 14 -38.96 -10.34 -8.13
C SER A 14 -38.31 -11.68 -7.80
N GLY A 15 -37.07 -11.84 -8.23
CA GLY A 15 -36.19 -12.96 -7.87
C GLY A 15 -34.98 -12.44 -7.12
N THR A 16 -34.52 -13.18 -6.13
CA THR A 16 -33.27 -12.88 -5.41
C THR A 16 -32.26 -13.99 -5.68
N ALA A 17 -31.10 -13.62 -6.18
CA ALA A 17 -29.93 -14.50 -6.28
C ALA A 17 -28.91 -14.11 -5.24
N THR A 18 -28.32 -15.10 -4.57
CA THR A 18 -27.17 -14.89 -3.70
C THR A 18 -25.90 -15.12 -4.52
N VAL A 19 -25.11 -14.07 -4.72
CA VAL A 19 -23.78 -14.17 -5.32
C VAL A 19 -22.77 -14.22 -4.18
N THR A 20 -22.05 -15.32 -4.09
CA THR A 20 -20.90 -15.46 -3.19
C THR A 20 -19.66 -15.01 -3.94
N LEU A 21 -19.05 -13.91 -3.49
CA LEU A 21 -17.77 -13.48 -4.03
C LEU A 21 -16.67 -14.22 -3.27
N HIS A 22 -15.89 -15.00 -4.00
CA HIS A 22 -14.68 -15.63 -3.50
C HIS A 22 -13.48 -14.80 -3.92
N VAL A 23 -12.57 -14.53 -2.99
CA VAL A 23 -11.24 -13.99 -3.30
C VAL A 23 -10.37 -15.21 -3.63
N PRO A 24 -9.89 -15.37 -4.86
CA PRO A 24 -9.11 -16.55 -5.26
C PRO A 24 -7.95 -16.82 -4.32
N ASN A 25 -7.28 -15.77 -3.87
CA ASN A 25 -6.13 -15.82 -2.99
C ASN A 25 -6.40 -16.38 -1.58
N GLN A 26 -7.66 -16.61 -1.20
CA GLN A 26 -8.09 -17.20 0.08
C GLN A 26 -8.51 -18.66 -0.04
N GLN A 27 -8.53 -19.20 -1.25
CA GLN A 27 -9.01 -20.55 -1.46
C GLN A 27 -7.92 -21.60 -1.16
N THR A 28 -8.37 -22.80 -0.81
CA THR A 28 -7.49 -23.96 -0.80
C THR A 28 -7.11 -24.29 -2.24
N GLU A 29 -5.84 -24.38 -2.52
CA GLU A 29 -5.32 -24.77 -3.81
C GLU A 29 -4.89 -26.23 -3.83
N ASN A 30 -4.96 -26.85 -5.00
CA ASN A 30 -4.35 -28.14 -5.22
C ASN A 30 -2.85 -27.97 -5.48
N SER A 31 -2.02 -28.86 -4.94
CA SER A 31 -0.58 -28.86 -5.25
C SER A 31 -0.32 -29.18 -6.73
N PRO A 32 0.63 -28.48 -7.34
CA PRO A 32 1.50 -27.45 -6.79
C PRO A 32 0.76 -26.10 -6.66
N VAL A 33 0.83 -25.48 -5.46
CA VAL A 33 0.15 -24.20 -5.21
C VAL A 33 0.86 -23.03 -5.88
N GLU A 34 0.10 -22.04 -6.32
CA GLU A 34 0.59 -20.77 -6.82
C GLU A 34 0.81 -19.79 -5.66
N LEU A 35 1.68 -18.80 -5.84
CA LEU A 35 1.96 -17.79 -4.83
C LEU A 35 0.96 -16.62 -4.90
N GLY A 36 1.08 -15.65 -4.01
CA GLY A 36 0.04 -14.62 -3.82
C GLY A 36 -1.17 -15.13 -3.05
N THR A 37 -1.16 -16.38 -2.63
CA THR A 37 -2.23 -17.09 -1.91
C THR A 37 -2.07 -16.97 -0.40
N SER A 38 -3.15 -17.30 0.34
CA SER A 38 -3.15 -17.37 1.79
C SER A 38 -2.17 -18.40 2.32
N GLY A 39 -1.42 -18.04 3.37
CA GLY A 39 -0.56 -18.96 4.08
C GLY A 39 -0.25 -18.48 5.50
N SER A 40 0.29 -19.38 6.31
CA SER A 40 0.70 -19.08 7.69
C SER A 40 1.69 -20.09 8.21
N ASN A 41 2.35 -19.75 9.33
CA ASN A 41 3.02 -20.74 10.16
C ASN A 41 1.95 -21.60 10.88
N ALA A 42 2.04 -22.92 10.78
CA ALA A 42 1.05 -23.83 11.37
C ALA A 42 0.96 -23.75 12.91
N LYS A 43 1.97 -23.17 13.56
CA LYS A 43 2.02 -22.98 15.01
C LYS A 43 1.57 -21.60 15.46
N ASP A 44 1.14 -20.73 14.54
CA ASP A 44 0.76 -19.34 14.87
C ASP A 44 -0.68 -19.25 15.36
N THR A 45 -0.91 -19.83 16.51
CA THR A 45 -2.20 -19.83 17.21
C THR A 45 -2.03 -19.50 18.67
N ILE A 46 -3.05 -18.85 19.25
CA ILE A 46 -3.18 -18.64 20.68
C ILE A 46 -4.59 -18.99 21.14
N THR A 47 -4.71 -19.68 22.27
CA THR A 47 -5.99 -20.00 22.90
C THR A 47 -6.10 -19.25 24.22
N SER A 48 -7.10 -18.40 24.33
CA SER A 48 -7.40 -17.64 25.54
C SER A 48 -8.91 -17.63 25.77
N GLY A 49 -9.34 -17.89 27.01
CA GLY A 49 -10.77 -17.90 27.35
C GLY A 49 -11.61 -18.90 26.53
N GLY A 50 -11.03 -20.03 26.10
CA GLY A 50 -11.71 -21.03 25.27
C GLY A 50 -11.89 -20.63 23.79
N LYS A 51 -11.34 -19.49 23.34
CA LYS A 51 -11.32 -19.04 21.96
C LYS A 51 -9.92 -19.17 21.40
N THR A 52 -9.77 -19.82 20.26
CA THR A 52 -8.50 -19.86 19.51
C THR A 52 -8.50 -18.79 18.44
N THR A 53 -7.44 -18.00 18.38
CA THR A 53 -7.12 -17.04 17.33
C THR A 53 -5.83 -17.43 16.62
N CYS A 54 -5.65 -17.02 15.40
CA CYS A 54 -4.48 -17.32 14.57
C CYS A 54 -4.12 -16.17 13.66
N CYS A 55 -2.86 -16.09 13.30
CA CYS A 55 -2.36 -15.18 12.28
C CYS A 55 -2.19 -15.90 10.93
N GLY A 56 -2.07 -15.09 9.91
CA GLY A 56 -1.77 -15.52 8.55
C GLY A 56 -1.54 -14.31 7.65
N GLY A 57 -1.07 -14.58 6.47
CA GLY A 57 -0.78 -13.57 5.49
C GLY A 57 -0.70 -14.17 4.09
N THR A 58 0.21 -13.66 3.29
CA THR A 58 0.39 -14.05 1.89
C THR A 58 1.70 -14.80 1.69
N LEU A 59 1.66 -15.94 1.03
CA LEU A 59 2.85 -16.60 0.47
C LEU A 59 3.27 -15.80 -0.77
N GLY A 60 4.28 -14.94 -0.62
CA GLY A 60 4.49 -13.81 -1.54
C GLY A 60 5.15 -14.17 -2.86
N ALA A 61 6.33 -14.75 -2.80
CA ALA A 61 7.15 -15.02 -3.97
C ALA A 61 8.03 -16.26 -3.79
N LEU A 62 8.55 -16.78 -4.89
CA LEU A 62 9.57 -17.82 -4.88
C LEU A 62 10.94 -17.19 -5.10
N VAL A 63 11.89 -17.54 -4.25
CA VAL A 63 13.31 -17.16 -4.39
C VAL A 63 14.19 -18.40 -4.42
N THR A 64 15.37 -18.26 -4.99
CA THR A 64 16.39 -19.31 -5.00
C THR A 64 17.66 -18.85 -4.32
N ARG A 65 18.28 -19.75 -3.53
CA ARG A 65 19.57 -19.57 -2.87
C ARG A 65 20.37 -20.88 -2.97
N GLY A 66 21.52 -20.84 -3.63
CA GLY A 66 22.35 -22.04 -3.80
C GLY A 66 21.64 -23.21 -4.50
N GLY A 67 20.76 -22.92 -5.47
CA GLY A 67 19.98 -23.93 -6.20
C GLY A 67 18.73 -24.46 -5.46
N THR A 68 18.51 -24.08 -4.22
CA THR A 68 17.32 -24.45 -3.44
C THR A 68 16.27 -23.36 -3.52
N GLN A 69 15.00 -23.73 -3.67
CA GLN A 69 13.86 -22.82 -3.73
C GLN A 69 13.21 -22.61 -2.36
N TYR A 70 12.81 -21.37 -2.09
CA TYR A 70 12.18 -20.95 -0.85
C TYR A 70 10.98 -20.05 -1.15
N ILE A 71 9.90 -20.21 -0.39
CA ILE A 71 8.85 -19.21 -0.31
C ILE A 71 9.40 -18.01 0.48
N LEU A 72 9.24 -16.81 -0.07
CA LEU A 72 9.50 -15.53 0.59
C LEU A 72 8.19 -14.89 1.03
N SER A 73 8.13 -14.43 2.28
CA SER A 73 7.02 -13.66 2.84
C SER A 73 7.54 -12.74 3.97
N ALA A 74 6.63 -12.04 4.67
CA ALA A 74 6.99 -11.25 5.84
C ALA A 74 7.37 -12.15 7.03
N ASP A 75 8.27 -11.67 7.89
CA ASP A 75 8.71 -12.39 9.10
C ASP A 75 7.55 -12.66 10.05
N HIS A 76 6.72 -11.64 10.29
CA HIS A 76 5.57 -11.79 11.18
C HIS A 76 4.53 -12.80 10.65
N VAL A 77 4.57 -13.17 9.34
CA VAL A 77 3.71 -14.20 8.74
C VAL A 77 4.31 -15.60 8.88
N LEU A 78 5.56 -15.80 8.45
CA LEU A 78 6.18 -17.12 8.45
C LEU A 78 6.93 -17.44 9.74
N ALA A 79 7.60 -16.43 10.34
CA ALA A 79 8.43 -16.62 11.53
C ALA A 79 7.78 -16.08 12.82
N ARG A 80 6.46 -15.77 12.80
CA ARG A 80 5.68 -15.43 13.98
C ARG A 80 6.28 -14.25 14.76
N SER A 81 6.63 -13.16 14.05
CA SER A 81 7.31 -11.99 14.63
C SER A 81 8.57 -12.40 15.42
N GLY A 82 9.38 -13.29 14.86
CA GLY A 82 10.61 -13.77 15.46
C GLY A 82 10.43 -14.87 16.53
N ALA A 83 9.21 -15.33 16.79
CA ALA A 83 8.94 -16.45 17.70
C ALA A 83 8.97 -17.82 16.98
N GLY A 84 9.10 -17.84 15.65
CA GLY A 84 9.18 -19.05 14.84
C GLY A 84 10.52 -19.77 15.00
N THR A 85 10.49 -21.08 14.80
CA THR A 85 11.68 -21.93 14.87
C THR A 85 11.92 -22.56 13.50
N ALA A 86 13.19 -22.64 13.08
CA ALA A 86 13.54 -23.35 11.84
C ALA A 86 12.95 -24.76 11.83
N GLY A 87 12.32 -25.14 10.72
CA GLY A 87 11.56 -26.39 10.58
C GLY A 87 10.07 -26.25 10.87
N ASP A 88 9.57 -25.09 11.36
CA ASP A 88 8.13 -24.89 11.53
C ASP A 88 7.39 -25.05 10.20
N PRO A 89 6.29 -25.84 10.14
CA PRO A 89 5.53 -26.02 8.91
C PRO A 89 4.85 -24.73 8.47
N ILE A 90 5.00 -24.38 7.21
CA ILE A 90 4.25 -23.33 6.54
C ILE A 90 3.14 -23.98 5.72
N VAL A 91 1.92 -23.51 5.90
CA VAL A 91 0.72 -24.18 5.38
C VAL A 91 -0.07 -23.29 4.41
N GLN A 92 -0.76 -23.97 3.47
CA GLN A 92 -1.75 -23.43 2.55
C GLN A 92 -3.03 -24.31 2.59
N PRO A 93 -4.23 -23.72 2.68
CA PRO A 93 -4.49 -22.31 2.98
C PRO A 93 -3.96 -21.94 4.37
N GLY A 94 -3.85 -20.64 4.65
CA GLY A 94 -3.47 -20.16 5.96
C GLY A 94 -4.49 -20.55 7.04
N LEU A 95 -4.09 -20.57 8.29
CA LEU A 95 -4.95 -20.98 9.42
C LEU A 95 -6.23 -20.16 9.54
N ILE A 96 -6.24 -18.92 9.06
CA ILE A 96 -7.42 -18.06 9.10
C ILE A 96 -8.57 -18.67 8.28
N GLU A 97 -8.29 -19.28 7.13
CA GLU A 97 -9.26 -19.90 6.23
C GLU A 97 -9.87 -21.17 6.83
N THR A 98 -9.16 -21.80 7.75
CA THR A 98 -9.57 -23.05 8.42
C THR A 98 -10.08 -22.84 9.85
N ASN A 99 -10.44 -21.58 10.21
CA ASN A 99 -10.88 -21.21 11.58
C ASN A 99 -9.83 -21.57 12.65
N CYS A 100 -8.57 -21.28 12.38
CA CYS A 100 -7.43 -21.58 13.26
C CYS A 100 -7.18 -23.08 13.54
N SER A 101 -7.70 -23.95 12.67
CA SER A 101 -7.45 -25.38 12.73
C SER A 101 -6.41 -25.79 11.69
N PRO A 102 -5.36 -26.53 12.05
CA PRO A 102 -4.44 -27.11 11.07
C PRO A 102 -5.09 -28.18 10.19
N SER A 103 -6.28 -28.69 10.59
CA SER A 103 -7.06 -29.62 9.77
C SER A 103 -7.60 -28.90 8.53
N GLY A 104 -7.35 -29.43 7.34
CA GLY A 104 -7.72 -28.82 6.06
C GLY A 104 -6.65 -27.90 5.47
N THR A 105 -5.46 -27.87 6.06
CA THR A 105 -4.27 -27.23 5.50
C THR A 105 -3.27 -28.27 4.98
N SER A 106 -2.43 -27.87 4.03
CA SER A 106 -1.31 -28.68 3.53
C SER A 106 0.01 -27.97 3.80
N THR A 107 1.02 -28.71 4.28
CA THR A 107 2.37 -28.15 4.46
C THR A 107 3.02 -27.97 3.09
N VAL A 108 3.35 -26.71 2.75
CA VAL A 108 3.94 -26.34 1.45
C VAL A 108 5.43 -25.99 1.56
N ALA A 109 5.88 -25.61 2.77
CA ALA A 109 7.28 -25.29 3.03
C ALA A 109 7.60 -25.47 4.52
N ASN A 110 8.90 -25.46 4.86
CA ASN A 110 9.37 -25.45 6.24
C ASN A 110 10.19 -24.17 6.48
N LEU A 111 9.90 -23.45 7.55
CA LEU A 111 10.60 -22.23 7.92
C LEU A 111 12.11 -22.48 7.97
N THR A 112 12.87 -21.65 7.30
CA THR A 112 14.34 -21.78 7.25
C THR A 112 15.01 -20.63 8.00
N GLN A 113 14.55 -19.39 7.75
CA GLN A 113 15.16 -18.21 8.34
C GLN A 113 14.15 -17.05 8.34
N GLY A 114 14.01 -16.38 9.48
CA GLY A 114 13.36 -15.09 9.62
C GLY A 114 14.38 -13.95 9.65
N SER A 115 13.92 -12.72 9.55
CA SER A 115 14.79 -11.54 9.55
C SER A 115 15.49 -11.35 10.90
N PHE A 116 14.80 -11.59 12.01
CA PHE A 116 15.34 -11.56 13.39
C PHE A 116 14.19 -11.74 14.38
N ASN A 117 14.50 -11.70 15.66
CA ASN A 117 13.48 -11.56 16.70
C ASN A 117 12.95 -10.12 16.72
N LEU A 118 11.81 -9.86 16.12
CA LEU A 118 11.17 -8.53 16.05
C LEU A 118 10.87 -7.91 17.42
N GLN A 119 10.89 -8.70 18.49
CA GLN A 119 10.65 -8.20 19.85
C GLN A 119 11.88 -7.53 20.48
N ASN A 120 13.03 -7.54 19.82
CA ASN A 120 14.29 -7.10 20.42
C ASN A 120 15.07 -5.99 19.70
N PRO A 121 14.86 -5.63 18.43
CA PRO A 121 15.61 -4.54 17.82
C PRO A 121 14.95 -3.19 18.05
N SER A 122 15.77 -2.18 18.33
CA SER A 122 15.35 -0.79 18.26
C SER A 122 15.19 -0.31 16.81
N SER A 123 15.90 -0.92 15.86
CA SER A 123 15.82 -0.64 14.44
C SER A 123 16.13 -1.87 13.59
N ALA A 124 15.57 -1.90 12.38
CA ALA A 124 15.71 -2.98 11.42
C ALA A 124 15.70 -2.46 9.97
N THR A 125 16.11 -3.31 9.04
CA THR A 125 16.06 -3.01 7.60
C THR A 125 14.98 -3.79 6.87
N VAL A 126 14.60 -4.98 7.37
CA VAL A 126 13.60 -5.84 6.72
C VAL A 126 12.71 -6.56 7.75
N ASP A 127 11.46 -6.76 7.38
CA ASP A 127 10.51 -7.71 7.97
C ASP A 127 10.27 -8.79 6.91
N ALA A 128 11.07 -9.86 6.94
CA ALA A 128 11.04 -10.89 5.91
C ALA A 128 11.45 -12.27 6.46
N ALA A 129 10.91 -13.33 5.90
CA ALA A 129 11.29 -14.71 6.19
C ALA A 129 11.28 -15.57 4.93
N ILE A 130 12.10 -16.62 4.92
CA ILE A 130 12.13 -17.63 3.87
C ILE A 130 11.88 -19.03 4.46
N ALA A 131 11.11 -19.83 3.71
CA ALA A 131 10.80 -21.21 4.06
C ALA A 131 11.11 -22.13 2.89
N GLN A 132 11.88 -23.21 3.12
CA GLN A 132 12.26 -24.17 2.09
C GLN A 132 11.03 -24.92 1.58
N VAL A 133 10.85 -24.93 0.28
CA VAL A 133 9.71 -25.57 -0.40
C VAL A 133 9.74 -27.09 -0.17
N VAL A 134 8.57 -27.66 0.14
CA VAL A 134 8.36 -29.11 0.10
C VAL A 134 8.23 -29.55 -1.37
N SER A 135 8.92 -30.62 -1.74
CA SER A 135 8.95 -31.11 -3.12
C SER A 135 7.53 -31.34 -3.68
N GLY A 136 7.22 -30.75 -4.82
CA GLY A 136 5.93 -30.86 -5.50
C GLY A 136 4.79 -30.05 -4.88
N ALA A 137 5.03 -29.33 -3.78
CA ALA A 137 3.97 -28.59 -3.09
C ALA A 137 3.71 -27.19 -3.68
N VAL A 138 4.70 -26.57 -4.31
CA VAL A 138 4.63 -25.19 -4.85
C VAL A 138 5.01 -25.18 -6.32
N ASP A 139 4.39 -24.31 -7.10
CA ASP A 139 4.75 -24.08 -8.50
C ASP A 139 6.17 -23.54 -8.61
N THR A 140 7.04 -24.36 -9.19
CA THR A 140 8.48 -24.08 -9.33
C THR A 140 8.80 -22.95 -10.33
N SER A 141 7.83 -22.52 -11.14
CA SER A 141 7.95 -21.37 -12.04
C SER A 141 7.83 -20.04 -11.32
N GLY A 142 7.33 -20.03 -10.08
CA GLY A 142 7.12 -18.84 -9.26
C GLY A 142 5.88 -18.04 -9.68
N ASN A 143 4.87 -18.68 -10.27
CA ASN A 143 3.60 -18.03 -10.62
C ASN A 143 2.92 -17.46 -9.36
N ILE A 144 2.37 -16.26 -9.53
CA ILE A 144 1.62 -15.52 -8.51
C ILE A 144 0.20 -15.33 -9.04
N LEU A 145 -0.80 -15.70 -8.27
CA LEU A 145 -2.22 -15.55 -8.61
C LEU A 145 -2.53 -14.12 -9.07
N LEU A 146 -3.34 -13.98 -10.10
CA LEU A 146 -3.83 -12.71 -10.64
C LEU A 146 -2.74 -11.77 -11.20
N LEU A 147 -1.47 -12.18 -11.22
CA LEU A 147 -0.36 -11.31 -11.65
C LEU A 147 0.02 -11.51 -13.13
N GLY A 148 -0.82 -12.18 -13.89
CA GLY A 148 -0.57 -12.49 -15.32
C GLY A 148 -0.61 -11.28 -16.24
N SER A 149 -0.20 -11.52 -17.49
CA SER A 149 -0.30 -10.57 -18.63
C SER A 149 -1.43 -10.94 -19.60
N SER A 150 -2.24 -11.91 -19.23
CA SER A 150 -3.43 -12.36 -19.97
C SER A 150 -4.55 -12.69 -18.99
N THR A 151 -5.78 -12.77 -19.48
CA THR A 151 -6.91 -13.31 -18.71
C THR A 151 -7.01 -14.82 -18.89
N ASP A 152 -7.60 -15.49 -17.92
CA ASP A 152 -8.10 -16.85 -18.07
C ASP A 152 -9.38 -16.91 -18.91
N ALA A 153 -9.96 -18.10 -19.06
CA ALA A 153 -11.20 -18.31 -19.81
C ALA A 153 -12.43 -17.60 -19.20
N SER A 154 -12.35 -17.20 -17.93
CA SER A 154 -13.40 -16.46 -17.21
C SER A 154 -13.24 -14.94 -17.30
N GLY A 155 -12.20 -14.46 -17.97
CA GLY A 155 -11.88 -13.03 -18.07
C GLY A 155 -11.17 -12.44 -16.83
N VAL A 156 -10.75 -13.30 -15.89
CA VAL A 156 -9.99 -12.91 -14.70
C VAL A 156 -8.49 -12.91 -15.06
N PRO A 157 -7.66 -11.99 -14.49
CA PRO A 157 -6.23 -12.06 -14.68
C PRO A 157 -5.69 -13.43 -14.30
N ALA A 158 -4.98 -14.07 -15.21
CA ALA A 158 -4.34 -15.36 -14.95
C ALA A 158 -3.21 -15.21 -13.93
N ALA A 159 -2.75 -16.33 -13.36
CA ALA A 159 -1.50 -16.35 -12.62
C ALA A 159 -0.31 -16.04 -13.55
N GLY A 160 0.75 -15.47 -13.01
CA GLY A 160 1.94 -15.15 -13.78
C GLY A 160 3.17 -14.95 -12.92
N ALA A 161 4.30 -15.46 -13.41
CA ALA A 161 5.58 -15.31 -12.77
C ALA A 161 6.07 -13.84 -12.87
N PRO A 162 6.75 -13.31 -11.85
CA PRO A 162 7.44 -12.04 -11.95
C PRO A 162 8.67 -12.15 -12.85
N ASN A 163 9.30 -11.03 -13.19
CA ASN A 163 10.64 -11.07 -13.77
C ASN A 163 11.61 -11.67 -12.73
N GLY A 164 12.30 -12.72 -13.13
CA GLY A 164 13.31 -13.36 -12.30
C GLY A 164 14.53 -12.46 -12.07
N GLY A 165 15.34 -12.79 -11.05
CA GLY A 165 16.59 -12.10 -10.78
C GLY A 165 16.56 -11.21 -9.54
N LYS A 166 17.15 -10.02 -9.62
CA LYS A 166 17.37 -9.13 -8.47
C LYS A 166 16.24 -8.12 -8.21
N GLY A 167 15.29 -8.00 -9.14
CA GLY A 167 14.33 -6.91 -9.11
C GLY A 167 14.94 -5.56 -9.46
N GLN A 168 14.25 -4.48 -9.11
CA GLN A 168 14.71 -3.11 -9.35
C GLN A 168 14.46 -2.19 -8.16
N ALA A 169 15.21 -1.09 -8.10
CA ALA A 169 14.98 -0.05 -7.11
C ALA A 169 13.64 0.67 -7.38
N ALA A 170 12.99 1.12 -6.31
CA ALA A 170 11.82 1.96 -6.39
C ALA A 170 12.22 3.39 -6.76
N SER A 171 11.37 4.06 -7.53
CA SER A 171 11.41 5.51 -7.73
C SER A 171 10.03 6.10 -7.45
N VAL A 172 10.01 7.35 -6.99
CA VAL A 172 8.76 8.06 -6.75
C VAL A 172 7.93 8.10 -8.05
N ASN A 173 6.62 7.84 -7.93
CA ASN A 173 5.67 7.72 -9.04
C ASN A 173 5.80 6.45 -9.92
N LEU A 174 6.64 5.49 -9.56
CA LEU A 174 6.69 4.19 -10.24
C LEU A 174 5.35 3.45 -10.07
N SER A 175 4.69 3.10 -11.17
CA SER A 175 3.45 2.32 -11.16
C SER A 175 3.71 0.89 -10.71
N VAL A 176 2.99 0.43 -9.68
CA VAL A 176 3.17 -0.87 -9.05
C VAL A 176 1.87 -1.63 -8.89
N ALA A 177 1.98 -2.95 -8.81
CA ALA A 177 0.90 -3.88 -8.54
C ALA A 177 1.33 -4.92 -7.50
N LYS A 178 0.37 -5.53 -6.81
CA LYS A 178 0.59 -6.72 -5.99
C LYS A 178 -0.62 -7.63 -6.05
N SER A 179 -0.42 -8.90 -5.78
CA SER A 179 -1.50 -9.84 -5.51
C SER A 179 -1.29 -10.46 -4.13
N GLY A 180 -2.32 -10.45 -3.30
CA GLY A 180 -2.24 -10.93 -1.93
C GLY A 180 -3.56 -11.46 -1.40
N ARG A 181 -3.48 -12.12 -0.25
CA ARG A 181 -4.58 -12.85 0.37
C ARG A 181 -5.86 -12.05 0.51
N THR A 182 -5.76 -10.81 0.98
CA THR A 182 -6.95 -10.06 1.45
C THR A 182 -7.59 -9.23 0.36
N THR A 183 -6.81 -8.51 -0.42
CA THR A 183 -7.33 -7.60 -1.44
C THR A 183 -7.13 -8.11 -2.87
N GLY A 184 -6.52 -9.30 -3.06
CA GLY A 184 -6.21 -9.84 -4.38
C GLY A 184 -5.26 -8.92 -5.16
N LEU A 185 -5.54 -8.75 -6.45
CA LEU A 185 -4.79 -7.82 -7.30
C LEU A 185 -5.19 -6.39 -7.01
N THR A 186 -4.21 -5.57 -6.65
CA THR A 186 -4.36 -4.12 -6.49
C THR A 186 -3.20 -3.39 -7.16
N CYS A 187 -3.46 -2.15 -7.59
CA CYS A 187 -2.53 -1.35 -8.35
C CYS A 187 -2.43 0.06 -7.76
N SER A 188 -1.22 0.62 -7.74
CA SER A 188 -0.95 1.95 -7.22
C SER A 188 0.37 2.50 -7.76
N ALA A 189 0.96 3.46 -7.06
CA ALA A 189 2.27 4.01 -7.37
C ALA A 189 3.10 4.20 -6.09
N VAL A 190 4.42 4.20 -6.23
CA VAL A 190 5.36 4.56 -5.16
C VAL A 190 5.14 6.01 -4.78
N GLY A 191 4.79 6.25 -3.53
CA GLY A 191 4.57 7.59 -2.96
C GLY A 191 5.83 8.23 -2.42
N ALA A 192 6.70 7.42 -1.79
CA ALA A 192 7.95 7.89 -1.22
C ALA A 192 8.99 6.77 -1.15
N THR A 193 10.27 7.16 -1.12
CA THR A 193 11.43 6.27 -0.97
C THR A 193 12.28 6.70 0.22
N ASN A 194 13.23 5.86 0.61
CA ASN A 194 14.08 6.12 1.78
C ASN A 194 13.26 6.45 3.04
N VAL A 195 12.16 5.70 3.25
CA VAL A 195 11.26 5.92 4.37
C VAL A 195 11.89 5.37 5.64
N ASN A 196 12.03 6.21 6.67
CA ASN A 196 12.23 5.76 8.03
C ASN A 196 10.85 5.75 8.71
N VAL A 197 10.42 4.59 9.19
CA VAL A 197 9.05 4.40 9.69
C VAL A 197 9.02 3.59 10.97
N SER A 198 8.19 4.01 11.90
CA SER A 198 7.89 3.31 13.15
C SER A 198 6.68 2.42 12.95
N VAL A 199 6.84 1.12 13.10
CA VAL A 199 5.78 0.11 12.91
C VAL A 199 5.47 -0.58 14.23
N ALA A 200 4.19 -0.65 14.59
CA ALA A 200 3.71 -1.29 15.78
C ALA A 200 3.42 -2.78 15.54
N TYR A 201 3.76 -3.61 16.51
CA TYR A 201 3.54 -5.05 16.53
C TYR A 201 2.85 -5.48 17.82
N SER A 202 2.25 -6.66 17.76
CA SER A 202 1.78 -7.41 18.93
C SER A 202 2.29 -8.85 18.85
N THR A 203 2.63 -9.45 20.00
CA THR A 203 3.11 -10.85 20.01
C THR A 203 2.00 -11.86 19.75
N ASN A 204 0.74 -11.47 19.90
CA ASN A 204 -0.41 -12.34 19.76
C ASN A 204 -1.33 -11.88 18.61
N CYS A 205 -1.90 -12.83 17.91
CA CYS A 205 -2.80 -12.64 16.77
C CYS A 205 -4.11 -11.90 17.09
N ASP A 206 -4.51 -11.85 18.35
CA ASP A 206 -5.70 -11.14 18.82
C ASP A 206 -5.41 -9.70 19.27
N GLY A 207 -4.18 -9.22 19.05
CA GLY A 207 -3.71 -7.91 19.50
C GLY A 207 -3.45 -7.84 21.00
N SER A 208 -3.54 -8.97 21.73
CA SER A 208 -3.12 -9.10 23.12
C SER A 208 -1.62 -9.40 23.23
N GLY A 209 -1.14 -9.60 24.44
CA GLY A 209 0.27 -9.86 24.70
C GLY A 209 1.13 -8.60 24.73
N THR A 210 2.43 -8.77 24.50
CA THR A 210 3.37 -7.65 24.52
C THR A 210 3.29 -6.85 23.22
N LYS A 211 3.06 -5.54 23.35
CA LYS A 211 3.14 -4.58 22.26
C LYS A 211 4.54 -4.01 22.19
N PHE A 212 5.08 -3.92 21.00
CA PHE A 212 6.39 -3.35 20.73
C PHE A 212 6.39 -2.60 19.40
N THR A 213 7.41 -1.77 19.20
CA THR A 213 7.56 -0.95 18.01
C THR A 213 8.97 -1.13 17.46
N VAL A 214 9.07 -1.27 16.15
CA VAL A 214 10.34 -1.36 15.42
C VAL A 214 10.45 -0.19 14.47
N ILE A 215 11.60 0.48 14.46
CA ILE A 215 11.91 1.53 13.47
C ILE A 215 12.63 0.86 12.31
N TYR A 216 12.00 0.94 11.14
CA TYR A 216 12.60 0.48 9.88
C TYR A 216 13.21 1.65 9.13
N THR A 217 14.38 1.43 8.53
CA THR A 217 15.07 2.41 7.69
C THR A 217 15.07 1.98 6.24
N ASN A 218 15.17 2.94 5.31
CA ASN A 218 15.24 2.72 3.86
C ASN A 218 14.02 2.03 3.25
N GLN A 219 12.82 2.21 3.80
CA GLN A 219 11.61 1.57 3.29
C GLN A 219 11.01 2.31 2.10
N ILE A 220 9.96 1.71 1.50
CA ILE A 220 9.19 2.25 0.37
C ILE A 220 7.76 2.44 0.83
N SER A 221 7.17 3.63 0.61
CA SER A 221 5.74 3.87 0.79
C SER A 221 5.03 3.79 -0.56
N ILE A 222 3.92 3.05 -0.59
CA ILE A 222 2.99 2.95 -1.72
C ILE A 222 1.73 3.72 -1.36
N LEU A 223 1.22 4.51 -2.30
CA LEU A 223 0.03 5.34 -2.14
C LEU A 223 -1.24 4.48 -1.96
N GLY A 224 -2.12 4.93 -1.08
CA GLY A 224 -3.47 4.38 -0.91
C GLY A 224 -3.57 3.33 0.19
N GLY A 225 -4.45 3.61 1.16
CA GLY A 225 -4.83 2.64 2.19
C GLY A 225 -5.59 1.44 1.64
N ASP A 226 -6.17 1.55 0.44
CA ASP A 226 -6.88 0.45 -0.23
C ASP A 226 -5.94 -0.44 -1.07
N PHE A 227 -4.66 -0.07 -1.20
CA PHE A 227 -3.68 -0.90 -1.91
C PHE A 227 -3.43 -2.21 -1.17
N SER A 228 -3.49 -2.20 0.16
CA SER A 228 -3.36 -3.41 0.97
C SER A 228 -4.29 -3.39 2.19
N GLY A 229 -4.56 -4.58 2.72
CA GLY A 229 -5.27 -4.80 3.97
C GLY A 229 -4.55 -5.80 4.85
N GLY A 230 -4.98 -5.94 6.10
CA GLY A 230 -4.45 -6.97 7.01
C GLY A 230 -4.53 -8.36 6.36
N GLY A 231 -3.41 -9.08 6.31
CA GLY A 231 -3.27 -10.36 5.61
C GLY A 231 -2.65 -10.28 4.22
N ASP A 232 -2.48 -9.09 3.63
CA ASP A 232 -1.67 -8.92 2.42
C ASP A 232 -0.16 -8.88 2.70
N SER A 233 0.23 -8.82 3.96
CA SER A 233 1.63 -8.93 4.41
C SER A 233 2.30 -10.14 3.79
N GLY A 234 3.50 -9.95 3.26
CA GLY A 234 4.25 -10.94 2.49
C GLY A 234 4.04 -10.87 0.98
N SER A 235 3.05 -10.12 0.48
CA SER A 235 2.85 -9.95 -0.96
C SER A 235 4.06 -9.32 -1.63
N LEU A 236 4.41 -9.82 -2.83
CA LEU A 236 5.41 -9.20 -3.68
C LEU A 236 4.80 -7.99 -4.41
N ILE A 237 5.40 -6.83 -4.23
CA ILE A 237 5.07 -5.62 -5.00
C ILE A 237 5.98 -5.59 -6.23
N VAL A 238 5.37 -5.48 -7.41
CA VAL A 238 6.05 -5.50 -8.70
C VAL A 238 5.69 -4.28 -9.53
N THR A 239 6.46 -3.98 -10.56
CA THR A 239 6.09 -2.96 -11.56
C THR A 239 4.86 -3.40 -12.34
N GLN A 240 3.97 -2.47 -12.70
CA GLN A 240 2.83 -2.78 -13.58
C GLN A 240 3.27 -3.13 -15.00
N SER A 241 4.35 -2.56 -15.48
CA SER A 241 4.79 -2.68 -16.88
C SER A 241 5.24 -4.08 -17.28
N ASN A 242 5.92 -4.81 -16.36
CA ASN A 242 6.53 -6.08 -16.68
C ASN A 242 6.74 -6.99 -15.47
N ALA A 243 6.03 -6.73 -14.36
CA ALA A 243 6.10 -7.49 -13.12
C ALA A 243 7.51 -7.65 -12.54
N THR A 244 8.40 -6.66 -12.70
CA THR A 244 9.71 -6.67 -12.04
C THR A 244 9.55 -6.42 -10.54
N PRO A 245 10.13 -7.28 -9.65
CA PRO A 245 10.05 -7.10 -8.20
C PRO A 245 10.61 -5.76 -7.74
N VAL A 246 9.91 -5.08 -6.81
CA VAL A 246 10.26 -3.76 -6.27
C VAL A 246 10.33 -3.79 -4.75
N ALA A 247 9.34 -4.38 -4.08
CA ALA A 247 9.26 -4.42 -2.63
C ALA A 247 8.52 -5.67 -2.11
N LEU A 248 8.75 -6.00 -0.83
CA LEU A 248 8.00 -6.99 -0.06
C LEU A 248 7.11 -6.25 0.93
N LEU A 249 5.80 -6.44 0.83
CA LEU A 249 4.80 -5.77 1.67
C LEU A 249 4.81 -6.32 3.10
N TYR A 250 4.82 -5.45 4.12
CA TYR A 250 4.77 -5.91 5.51
C TYR A 250 3.94 -5.03 6.46
N ALA A 251 3.69 -3.77 6.12
CA ALA A 251 2.94 -2.86 6.99
C ALA A 251 2.09 -1.88 6.19
N GLY A 252 1.19 -1.19 6.86
CA GLY A 252 0.39 -0.14 6.25
C GLY A 252 -0.42 0.66 7.26
N SER A 253 -1.09 1.68 6.74
CA SER A 253 -2.03 2.55 7.43
C SER A 253 -3.29 2.75 6.58
N ASN A 254 -4.19 3.64 6.98
CA ASN A 254 -5.37 4.00 6.19
C ASN A 254 -5.03 4.83 4.93
N THR A 255 -3.79 5.27 4.75
CA THR A 255 -3.38 6.11 3.62
C THR A 255 -2.25 5.53 2.78
N ASP A 256 -1.39 4.70 3.38
CA ASP A 256 -0.17 4.21 2.76
C ASP A 256 0.10 2.74 3.11
N THR A 257 0.73 2.05 2.19
CA THR A 257 1.30 0.71 2.39
C THR A 257 2.82 0.82 2.44
N VAL A 258 3.47 0.05 3.31
CA VAL A 258 4.93 0.03 3.45
C VAL A 258 5.49 -1.31 2.99
N GLY A 259 6.57 -1.25 2.22
CA GLY A 259 7.29 -2.43 1.74
C GLY A 259 8.80 -2.32 1.94
N ASN A 260 9.43 -3.47 2.24
CA ASN A 260 10.89 -3.58 2.26
C ASN A 260 11.42 -3.55 0.83
N PRO A 261 12.45 -2.73 0.49
CA PRO A 261 13.11 -2.82 -0.81
C PRO A 261 13.59 -4.23 -1.11
N VAL A 262 13.34 -4.74 -2.31
CA VAL A 262 13.75 -6.13 -2.65
C VAL A 262 15.27 -6.32 -2.57
N SER A 263 16.06 -5.28 -2.82
CA SER A 263 17.52 -5.32 -2.65
C SER A 263 17.92 -5.67 -1.22
N ASP A 264 17.28 -5.05 -0.24
CA ASP A 264 17.57 -5.23 1.18
C ASP A 264 17.14 -6.62 1.64
N VAL A 265 15.96 -7.09 1.18
CA VAL A 265 15.46 -8.44 1.43
C VAL A 265 16.40 -9.51 0.87
N LEU A 266 16.80 -9.39 -0.40
CA LEU A 266 17.69 -10.37 -1.02
C LEU A 266 19.08 -10.37 -0.39
N ASN A 267 19.61 -9.20 -0.04
CA ASN A 267 20.90 -9.07 0.64
C ASN A 267 20.87 -9.67 2.04
N PHE A 268 19.76 -9.50 2.78
CA PHE A 268 19.60 -10.07 4.11
C PHE A 268 19.70 -11.61 4.11
N PHE A 269 19.12 -12.26 3.11
CA PHE A 269 19.15 -13.73 2.99
C PHE A 269 20.38 -14.27 2.25
N ALA A 270 21.22 -13.41 1.70
CA ALA A 270 22.49 -13.85 1.10
C ALA A 270 23.42 -14.35 2.20
N SER A 271 24.00 -15.56 2.05
CA SER A 271 24.90 -16.14 3.04
C SER A 271 25.91 -17.10 2.40
N GLY A 272 27.09 -17.21 2.98
CA GLY A 272 28.10 -18.18 2.55
C GLY A 272 28.54 -18.03 1.09
N GLY A 273 28.52 -16.80 0.53
CA GLY A 273 28.82 -16.54 -0.88
C GLY A 273 27.66 -16.82 -1.84
N ASN A 274 26.53 -17.38 -1.36
CA ASN A 274 25.34 -17.62 -2.16
C ASN A 274 24.46 -16.36 -2.22
N THR A 275 24.20 -15.91 -3.43
CA THR A 275 23.23 -14.82 -3.68
C THR A 275 21.81 -15.39 -3.70
N VAL A 276 20.84 -14.51 -3.35
CA VAL A 276 19.41 -14.81 -3.48
C VAL A 276 18.86 -14.09 -4.69
N SER A 277 17.95 -14.72 -5.43
CA SER A 277 17.26 -14.12 -6.56
C SER A 277 15.82 -14.61 -6.65
N PHE A 278 14.94 -13.79 -7.20
CA PHE A 278 13.56 -14.19 -7.50
C PHE A 278 13.53 -15.23 -8.61
N VAL A 279 12.71 -16.25 -8.40
CA VAL A 279 12.33 -17.20 -9.45
C VAL A 279 11.24 -16.54 -10.30
N GLY A 280 11.37 -16.67 -11.59
CA GLY A 280 10.42 -16.12 -12.55
C GLY A 280 10.94 -16.24 -13.99
N ALA A 281 10.22 -15.65 -14.93
CA ALA A 281 10.54 -15.66 -16.35
C ALA A 281 10.78 -14.25 -16.86
N ALA A 282 11.57 -14.11 -17.92
CA ALA A 282 11.68 -12.83 -18.62
C ALA A 282 10.28 -12.40 -19.12
N ARG A 283 9.83 -11.24 -18.70
CA ARG A 283 8.49 -10.75 -18.98
C ARG A 283 8.52 -9.33 -19.54
N THR A 284 7.83 -9.13 -20.65
CA THR A 284 7.66 -7.82 -21.31
C THR A 284 6.21 -7.32 -21.23
N GLY A 285 5.26 -8.20 -20.92
CA GLY A 285 3.83 -7.86 -20.83
C GLY A 285 3.44 -7.26 -19.49
N SER A 286 2.60 -6.24 -19.52
CA SER A 286 2.06 -5.57 -18.32
C SER A 286 1.20 -6.51 -17.49
N VAL A 287 1.12 -6.23 -16.19
CA VAL A 287 0.10 -6.80 -15.30
C VAL A 287 -1.26 -6.25 -15.75
N ILE A 288 -2.16 -7.14 -16.11
CA ILE A 288 -3.52 -6.75 -16.53
C ILE A 288 -4.45 -6.63 -15.31
N GLY A 289 -5.59 -5.98 -15.49
CA GLY A 289 -6.52 -5.73 -14.39
C GLY A 289 -6.24 -4.46 -13.58
N CYS A 290 -5.13 -3.76 -13.89
CA CYS A 290 -4.80 -2.45 -13.31
C CYS A 290 -5.50 -1.27 -14.00
N SER A 291 -6.53 -1.50 -14.79
CA SER A 291 -7.15 -0.51 -15.70
C SER A 291 -8.20 0.40 -15.05
N LEU A 292 -8.33 0.43 -13.73
CA LEU A 292 -9.16 1.43 -13.05
C LEU A 292 -8.45 2.79 -13.11
N PRO A 293 -9.22 3.91 -13.15
CA PRO A 293 -8.63 5.24 -13.05
C PRO A 293 -7.68 5.23 -11.88
N GLY A 294 -6.39 5.48 -12.16
CA GLY A 294 -5.30 5.15 -11.26
C GLY A 294 -5.59 5.61 -9.83
N PRO A 295 -5.09 4.90 -8.82
CA PRO A 295 -5.26 5.24 -7.40
C PRO A 295 -4.90 6.68 -7.09
N GLN A 296 -4.06 7.32 -7.91
CA GLN A 296 -3.76 8.74 -7.88
C GLN A 296 -5.02 9.62 -8.10
N ALA A 297 -5.93 9.24 -9.00
CA ALA A 297 -7.16 10.00 -9.23
C ALA A 297 -8.16 9.83 -8.06
N ALA A 298 -8.28 8.61 -7.52
CA ALA A 298 -9.12 8.33 -6.35
C ALA A 298 -8.57 9.04 -5.09
N MET A 299 -7.25 9.05 -4.92
CA MET A 299 -6.60 9.74 -3.81
C MET A 299 -6.66 11.27 -3.99
N ALA A 300 -6.49 11.79 -5.21
CA ALA A 300 -6.69 13.20 -5.52
C ALA A 300 -8.13 13.64 -5.22
N ALA A 301 -9.12 12.81 -5.56
CA ALA A 301 -10.52 13.04 -5.19
C ALA A 301 -10.75 13.01 -3.67
N ARG A 302 -10.08 12.10 -2.94
CA ARG A 302 -10.14 12.04 -1.45
C ARG A 302 -9.46 13.25 -0.81
N LEU A 303 -8.31 13.72 -1.30
CA LEU A 303 -7.66 14.93 -0.78
C LEU A 303 -8.45 16.20 -1.14
N ALA A 304 -9.06 16.24 -2.32
CA ALA A 304 -9.99 17.31 -2.67
C ALA A 304 -11.26 17.28 -1.78
N ALA A 305 -11.67 16.10 -1.33
CA ALA A 305 -12.77 15.92 -0.39
C ALA A 305 -12.38 16.19 1.07
N GLN A 306 -11.10 16.03 1.44
CA GLN A 306 -10.55 16.51 2.71
C GLN A 306 -10.39 18.02 2.61
N LYS A 307 -11.50 18.76 2.79
CA LYS A 307 -11.55 20.23 2.85
C LYS A 307 -10.82 20.74 4.09
N VAL A 308 -9.51 20.60 4.14
CA VAL A 308 -8.70 21.40 5.07
C VAL A 308 -8.45 22.73 4.38
N THR A 309 -9.44 23.59 4.41
CA THR A 309 -9.31 24.96 3.93
C THR A 309 -8.51 25.76 4.95
N PRO A 310 -7.57 26.61 4.52
CA PRO A 310 -6.91 27.56 5.41
C PRO A 310 -7.95 28.43 6.14
N SER A 311 -7.61 28.84 7.36
CA SER A 311 -8.47 29.76 8.10
C SER A 311 -8.62 31.11 7.37
N HIS A 312 -9.70 31.84 7.64
CA HIS A 312 -9.91 33.17 7.06
C HIS A 312 -8.72 34.11 7.35
N ASP A 313 -8.24 34.11 8.60
CA ASP A 313 -7.14 34.98 9.00
C ASP A 313 -5.83 34.62 8.29
N ALA A 314 -5.56 33.32 8.10
CA ALA A 314 -4.39 32.87 7.34
C ALA A 314 -4.48 33.29 5.86
N LEU A 315 -5.67 33.25 5.25
CA LEU A 315 -5.88 33.73 3.89
C LEU A 315 -5.72 35.25 3.78
N VAL A 316 -6.19 36.03 4.78
CA VAL A 316 -5.99 37.48 4.83
C VAL A 316 -4.50 37.81 4.92
N GLN A 317 -3.75 37.13 5.81
CA GLN A 317 -2.31 37.30 5.92
C GLN A 317 -1.59 36.97 4.58
N ALA A 318 -1.91 35.83 3.96
CA ALA A 318 -1.32 35.44 2.69
C ALA A 318 -1.65 36.45 1.57
N THR A 319 -2.85 37.05 1.61
CA THR A 319 -3.25 38.10 0.65
C THR A 319 -2.39 39.34 0.83
N ALA A 320 -2.16 39.78 2.06
CA ALA A 320 -1.31 40.94 2.32
C ALA A 320 0.15 40.71 1.84
N VAL A 321 0.70 39.51 2.08
CA VAL A 321 2.05 39.14 1.59
C VAL A 321 2.07 39.10 0.07
N ARG A 322 1.07 38.47 -0.58
CA ARG A 322 0.96 38.45 -2.04
C ARG A 322 0.93 39.85 -2.61
N ASP A 323 0.13 40.78 -2.05
CA ASP A 323 0.00 42.15 -2.52
C ASP A 323 1.30 42.92 -2.40
N ALA A 324 2.05 42.72 -1.30
CA ALA A 324 3.37 43.36 -1.11
C ALA A 324 4.42 42.90 -2.12
N HIS A 325 4.38 41.62 -2.54
CA HIS A 325 5.39 41.03 -3.42
C HIS A 325 4.91 40.79 -4.87
N SER A 326 3.69 41.13 -5.21
CA SER A 326 3.12 40.85 -6.55
C SER A 326 3.95 41.40 -7.70
N GLY A 327 4.54 42.59 -7.55
CA GLY A 327 5.39 43.19 -8.58
C GLY A 327 6.70 42.42 -8.82
N GLU A 328 7.33 41.93 -7.76
CA GLU A 328 8.52 41.11 -7.82
C GLU A 328 8.20 39.74 -8.45
N LEU A 329 7.17 39.08 -7.97
CA LEU A 329 6.75 37.76 -8.45
C LEU A 329 6.31 37.80 -9.93
N MET A 330 5.61 38.85 -10.36
CA MET A 330 5.25 39.06 -11.76
C MET A 330 6.45 39.48 -12.64
N GLY A 331 7.56 39.85 -12.04
CA GLY A 331 8.82 40.10 -12.74
C GLY A 331 9.49 38.85 -13.31
N HIS A 332 9.12 37.66 -12.86
CA HIS A 332 9.60 36.40 -13.43
C HIS A 332 8.93 36.14 -14.77
N PRO A 333 9.69 35.93 -15.86
CA PRO A 333 9.15 35.85 -17.23
C PRO A 333 8.18 34.68 -17.44
N GLU A 334 8.32 33.63 -16.64
CA GLU A 334 7.44 32.45 -16.66
C GLU A 334 6.11 32.65 -15.91
N VAL A 335 6.04 33.66 -15.01
CA VAL A 335 4.86 33.92 -14.17
C VAL A 335 3.88 34.84 -14.92
N GLN A 336 2.70 34.36 -15.14
CA GLN A 336 1.64 35.11 -15.84
C GLN A 336 0.55 35.62 -14.89
N ALA A 337 0.46 35.12 -13.67
CA ALA A 337 -0.43 35.62 -12.62
C ALA A 337 0.01 35.18 -11.25
N VAL A 338 -0.40 35.91 -10.21
CA VAL A 338 -0.18 35.61 -8.80
C VAL A 338 -1.53 35.61 -8.06
N GLY A 339 -1.77 34.60 -7.24
CA GLY A 339 -3.01 34.42 -6.49
C GLY A 339 -2.77 33.94 -5.07
N VAL A 340 -3.85 33.68 -4.34
CA VAL A 340 -3.82 33.03 -3.00
C VAL A 340 -4.73 31.81 -3.01
N GLY A 341 -4.30 30.73 -2.41
CA GLY A 341 -5.07 29.49 -2.28
C GLY A 341 -4.53 28.62 -1.13
N ALA A 342 -4.84 27.33 -1.17
CA ALA A 342 -4.36 26.37 -0.21
C ALA A 342 -3.08 25.68 -0.68
N SER A 343 -2.18 25.35 0.26
CA SER A 343 -1.07 24.43 0.05
C SER A 343 -1.58 22.98 -0.07
N TYR A 344 -0.97 22.18 -0.91
CA TYR A 344 -1.20 20.74 -0.99
C TYR A 344 -0.14 19.93 -0.21
N ASP A 345 1.06 20.50 -0.05
CA ASP A 345 2.11 19.89 0.76
C ASP A 345 1.81 20.03 2.26
N HIS A 346 1.19 21.15 2.66
CA HIS A 346 0.78 21.40 4.04
C HIS A 346 -0.74 21.69 4.10
N PRO A 347 -1.58 20.64 4.19
CA PRO A 347 -3.04 20.82 4.25
C PRO A 347 -3.47 21.72 5.40
N GLY A 348 -4.29 22.74 5.10
CA GLY A 348 -4.76 23.74 6.08
C GLY A 348 -3.93 25.03 6.12
N GLU A 349 -2.77 25.06 5.48
CA GLU A 349 -1.98 26.28 5.31
C GLU A 349 -2.31 27.01 4.01
N PRO A 350 -2.22 28.35 3.97
CA PRO A 350 -2.35 29.10 2.75
C PRO A 350 -1.08 28.96 1.88
N ALA A 351 -1.23 29.22 0.59
CA ALA A 351 -0.12 29.33 -0.35
C ALA A 351 -0.33 30.51 -1.30
N ILE A 352 0.77 31.16 -1.69
CA ILE A 352 0.80 32.09 -2.82
C ILE A 352 0.87 31.28 -4.10
N LEU A 353 -0.12 31.41 -4.97
CA LEU A 353 -0.20 30.69 -6.23
C LEU A 353 0.59 31.45 -7.30
N LEU A 354 1.57 30.79 -7.92
CA LEU A 354 2.31 31.28 -9.08
C LEU A 354 1.78 30.56 -10.31
N PHE A 355 0.98 31.26 -11.13
CA PHE A 355 0.50 30.72 -12.41
C PHE A 355 1.61 30.84 -13.43
N VAL A 356 2.13 29.70 -13.89
CA VAL A 356 3.26 29.67 -14.83
C VAL A 356 2.83 29.06 -16.16
N THR A 357 3.43 29.55 -17.24
CA THR A 357 3.20 29.00 -18.57
C THR A 357 3.82 27.62 -18.68
N LYS A 358 3.02 26.64 -19.11
CA LYS A 358 3.43 25.26 -19.28
C LYS A 358 4.60 25.13 -20.25
N GLY A 359 5.60 24.33 -19.86
CA GLY A 359 6.78 24.05 -20.68
C GLY A 359 7.87 25.15 -20.63
N GLN A 360 7.65 26.24 -19.90
CA GLN A 360 8.70 27.24 -19.68
C GLN A 360 9.67 26.77 -18.57
N PRO A 361 10.98 27.10 -18.71
CA PRO A 361 11.92 26.86 -17.63
C PRO A 361 11.51 27.59 -16.35
N ARG A 362 11.61 26.92 -15.22
CA ARG A 362 11.30 27.49 -13.90
C ARG A 362 12.63 27.83 -13.22
N THR A 363 13.09 29.03 -13.36
CA THR A 363 14.35 29.46 -12.77
C THR A 363 14.09 30.39 -11.60
N ASN A 364 14.57 29.99 -10.41
CA ASN A 364 14.59 30.84 -9.21
C ASN A 364 13.23 31.31 -8.67
N LEU A 365 12.13 30.55 -8.89
CA LEU A 365 10.88 30.84 -8.20
C LEU A 365 11.05 30.58 -6.70
N PRO A 366 10.68 31.55 -5.84
CA PRO A 366 10.86 31.40 -4.39
C PRO A 366 9.98 30.26 -3.84
N ALA A 367 10.53 29.49 -2.90
CA ALA A 367 9.77 28.46 -2.18
C ALA A 367 8.85 29.07 -1.13
N LEU A 368 9.29 30.18 -0.53
CA LEU A 368 8.59 30.94 0.51
C LEU A 368 8.67 32.43 0.17
N VAL A 369 7.64 33.17 0.52
CA VAL A 369 7.57 34.64 0.48
C VAL A 369 7.06 35.10 1.84
N ASP A 370 7.89 35.78 2.62
CA ASP A 370 7.59 36.20 3.99
C ASP A 370 6.97 35.09 4.86
N GLY A 371 7.53 33.87 4.76
CA GLY A 371 7.07 32.71 5.51
C GLY A 371 5.81 32.05 4.96
N ILE A 372 5.19 32.58 3.89
CA ILE A 372 4.09 31.93 3.20
C ILE A 372 4.62 31.08 2.04
N ARG A 373 4.23 29.85 1.98
CA ARG A 373 4.59 28.88 0.95
C ARG A 373 4.10 29.30 -0.43
N THR A 374 4.89 29.07 -1.46
CA THR A 374 4.44 29.22 -2.85
C THR A 374 3.96 27.90 -3.41
N ARG A 375 2.94 27.94 -4.27
CA ARG A 375 2.43 26.81 -5.05
C ARG A 375 2.40 27.16 -6.54
N ILE A 376 3.02 26.31 -7.35
CA ILE A 376 3.08 26.46 -8.80
C ILE A 376 1.82 25.86 -9.43
N VAL A 377 1.16 26.64 -10.28
CA VAL A 377 0.01 26.21 -11.08
C VAL A 377 0.38 26.34 -12.55
N GLU A 378 0.63 25.22 -13.22
CA GLU A 378 0.95 25.20 -14.65
C GLU A 378 -0.32 25.31 -15.49
N GLY A 379 -0.28 26.16 -16.50
CA GLY A 379 -1.37 26.33 -17.45
C GLY A 379 -0.89 26.82 -18.80
N GLU A 380 -1.79 26.83 -19.78
CA GLU A 380 -1.56 27.52 -21.05
C GLU A 380 -1.50 29.03 -20.80
N SER A 381 -0.91 29.78 -21.75
CA SER A 381 -0.87 31.25 -21.66
C SER A 381 -2.26 31.84 -21.59
N PHE A 382 -2.47 32.82 -20.68
CA PHE A 382 -3.72 33.55 -20.63
C PHE A 382 -3.91 34.34 -21.90
N LEU A 383 -4.95 34.01 -22.67
CA LEU A 383 -5.34 34.71 -23.88
C LEU A 383 -6.64 35.47 -23.62
N GLN A 384 -6.75 36.64 -24.20
CA GLN A 384 -8.04 37.34 -24.25
C GLN A 384 -9.03 36.51 -25.08
N ARG A 385 -10.05 35.97 -24.43
CA ARG A 385 -11.14 35.28 -25.11
C ARG A 385 -12.32 36.20 -25.24
N GLY A 386 -12.98 36.16 -26.41
CA GLY A 386 -14.30 36.74 -26.57
C GLY A 386 -15.32 36.08 -25.63
N LEU A 387 -16.58 36.55 -25.64
CA LEU A 387 -17.65 35.93 -24.86
C LEU A 387 -17.75 34.44 -25.19
N LEU A 388 -17.45 33.60 -24.19
CA LEU A 388 -17.59 32.15 -24.31
C LEU A 388 -19.07 31.77 -24.37
N SER A 389 -19.43 30.81 -25.20
CA SER A 389 -20.74 30.17 -25.12
C SER A 389 -20.89 29.43 -23.79
N SER A 390 -22.12 29.22 -23.33
CA SER A 390 -22.38 28.46 -22.08
C SER A 390 -21.81 27.05 -22.11
N GLU A 391 -21.70 26.42 -23.29
CA GLU A 391 -21.12 25.09 -23.47
C GLU A 391 -19.60 25.09 -23.31
N GLU A 392 -18.90 26.14 -23.78
CA GLU A 392 -17.46 26.27 -23.59
C GLU A 392 -17.07 26.59 -22.15
N SER A 393 -17.91 27.34 -21.41
CA SER A 393 -17.69 27.58 -19.96
C SER A 393 -17.79 26.30 -19.16
N THR A 394 -18.76 25.43 -19.47
CA THR A 394 -18.93 24.13 -18.80
C THR A 394 -17.77 23.17 -19.10
N ALA A 395 -17.22 23.19 -20.31
CA ALA A 395 -16.06 22.40 -20.70
C ALA A 395 -14.77 22.83 -19.98
N LEU A 396 -14.63 24.13 -19.69
CA LEU A 396 -13.50 24.69 -18.95
C LEU A 396 -13.53 24.31 -17.44
N GLU A 397 -14.70 24.29 -16.83
CA GLU A 397 -14.87 23.83 -15.43
C GLU A 397 -14.61 22.34 -15.28
N GLN A 398 -14.91 21.52 -16.31
CA GLN A 398 -14.65 20.08 -16.33
C GLN A 398 -13.20 19.73 -16.71
N SER A 399 -12.42 20.66 -17.25
CA SER A 399 -11.06 20.45 -17.76
C SER A 399 -9.95 20.59 -16.71
N ALA A 400 -10.25 21.01 -15.48
CA ALA A 400 -9.27 21.01 -14.40
C ALA A 400 -8.97 19.58 -13.97
N ALA A 401 -7.96 18.96 -14.57
CA ALA A 401 -7.47 17.67 -14.11
C ALA A 401 -7.14 17.76 -12.61
N PRO A 402 -7.57 16.77 -11.81
CA PRO A 402 -7.24 16.77 -10.40
C PRO A 402 -5.71 16.79 -10.24
N PRO A 403 -5.19 17.48 -9.21
CA PRO A 403 -3.76 17.59 -9.01
C PRO A 403 -3.15 16.19 -8.86
N GLN A 404 -2.04 15.95 -9.53
CA GLN A 404 -1.26 14.75 -9.28
C GLN A 404 -0.69 14.81 -7.87
N LEU A 405 -0.79 13.73 -7.12
CA LEU A 405 -0.26 13.66 -5.76
C LEU A 405 1.22 13.39 -5.69
N VAL A 406 1.77 12.86 -6.78
CA VAL A 406 3.17 12.50 -6.89
C VAL A 406 3.65 12.81 -8.30
N TYR A 407 4.77 13.48 -8.39
CA TYR A 407 5.44 13.82 -9.64
C TYR A 407 6.76 13.07 -9.74
N SER A 408 7.21 12.81 -10.95
CA SER A 408 8.60 12.37 -11.17
C SER A 408 9.53 13.51 -10.79
N ILE A 409 10.61 13.19 -10.10
CA ILE A 409 11.64 14.14 -9.66
C ILE A 409 12.99 13.79 -10.28
N PRO A 410 13.78 14.77 -10.70
CA PRO A 410 15.13 14.56 -11.21
C PRO A 410 16.03 13.86 -10.17
N GLU A 411 16.96 13.06 -10.62
CA GLU A 411 17.91 12.36 -9.72
C GLU A 411 18.74 13.33 -8.87
N THR A 412 19.08 14.51 -9.42
CA THR A 412 19.76 15.58 -8.69
C THR A 412 18.97 16.09 -7.49
N GLU A 413 17.63 16.24 -7.65
CA GLU A 413 16.73 16.63 -6.56
C GLU A 413 16.64 15.53 -5.51
N VAL A 414 16.56 14.26 -5.94
CA VAL A 414 16.58 13.10 -5.02
C VAL A 414 17.89 13.06 -4.25
N ALA A 415 19.02 13.27 -4.91
CA ALA A 415 20.33 13.27 -4.26
C ALA A 415 20.45 14.39 -3.20
N ARG A 416 19.99 15.61 -3.53
CA ARG A 416 19.92 16.73 -2.58
C ARG A 416 19.05 16.39 -1.37
N ALA A 417 17.85 15.87 -1.61
CA ALA A 417 16.94 15.50 -0.55
C ALA A 417 17.47 14.36 0.35
N LYS A 418 18.25 13.43 -0.20
CA LYS A 418 18.92 12.36 0.59
C LYS A 418 19.91 12.91 1.59
N VAL A 419 20.68 13.92 1.22
CA VAL A 419 21.65 14.57 2.13
C VAL A 419 20.90 15.22 3.30
N VAL A 420 19.85 16.00 3.02
CA VAL A 420 19.05 16.68 4.04
C VAL A 420 18.29 15.67 4.91
N HIS A 421 17.69 14.64 4.30
CA HIS A 421 17.03 13.56 5.03
C HIS A 421 18.00 12.90 6.02
N ALA A 422 19.19 12.50 5.58
CA ALA A 422 20.17 11.84 6.44
C ALA A 422 20.64 12.73 7.61
N ALA A 423 20.71 14.05 7.41
CA ALA A 423 21.12 14.99 8.45
C ALA A 423 20.03 15.20 9.53
N HIS A 424 18.74 15.13 9.17
CA HIS A 424 17.64 15.55 10.03
C HIS A 424 16.68 14.43 10.45
N VAL A 425 16.76 13.24 9.87
CA VAL A 425 15.78 12.15 10.11
C VAL A 425 15.69 11.76 11.58
N ASP A 426 16.81 11.66 12.29
CA ASP A 426 16.82 11.26 13.71
C ASP A 426 16.17 12.29 14.62
N GLU A 427 16.31 13.58 14.30
CA GLU A 427 15.65 14.66 15.03
C GLU A 427 14.15 14.67 14.75
N LEU A 428 13.77 14.59 13.48
CA LEU A 428 12.37 14.56 13.06
C LEU A 428 11.61 13.36 13.64
N MET A 429 12.23 12.17 13.65
CA MET A 429 11.63 10.96 14.22
C MET A 429 11.45 11.00 15.75
N LYS A 430 12.15 11.90 16.46
CA LYS A 430 11.96 12.13 17.90
C LYS A 430 10.81 13.08 18.21
N MET A 431 10.30 13.80 17.23
CA MET A 431 9.18 14.72 17.41
C MET A 431 7.92 13.95 17.77
N ASN A 432 7.16 14.46 18.75
CA ASN A 432 5.88 13.84 19.13
C ASN A 432 4.93 13.80 17.93
N GLY A 433 4.26 12.67 17.72
CA GLY A 433 3.31 12.45 16.63
C GLY A 433 3.93 12.09 15.28
N VAL A 434 5.25 12.18 15.11
CA VAL A 434 5.94 11.72 13.89
C VAL A 434 6.14 10.22 13.95
N GLN A 435 5.68 9.51 12.92
CA GLN A 435 5.85 8.06 12.78
C GLN A 435 6.69 7.66 11.57
N GLY A 436 7.06 8.63 10.72
CA GLY A 436 7.91 8.35 9.57
C GLY A 436 8.42 9.63 8.90
N VAL A 437 9.59 9.52 8.29
CA VAL A 437 10.21 10.55 7.44
C VAL A 437 10.66 9.90 6.15
N ALA A 438 10.42 10.55 5.00
CA ALA A 438 10.68 9.97 3.69
C ALA A 438 11.04 11.03 2.65
N ILE A 439 11.49 10.60 1.47
CA ILE A 439 11.70 11.45 0.30
C ILE A 439 10.56 11.23 -0.69
N THR A 440 9.90 12.31 -1.10
CA THR A 440 8.81 12.33 -2.07
C THR A 440 8.94 13.51 -3.02
N SER A 441 7.95 13.71 -3.90
CA SER A 441 7.82 14.94 -4.69
C SER A 441 6.99 15.98 -3.95
N SER A 442 7.33 17.26 -4.07
CA SER A 442 6.44 18.36 -3.71
C SER A 442 5.24 18.38 -4.67
N VAL A 443 4.04 18.63 -4.15
CA VAL A 443 2.83 18.91 -4.96
C VAL A 443 2.70 20.41 -5.21
N ASP A 444 3.13 21.21 -4.26
CA ASP A 444 3.16 22.66 -4.41
C ASP A 444 4.21 23.13 -5.42
N SER A 445 5.28 22.33 -5.61
CA SER A 445 6.33 22.61 -6.60
C SER A 445 6.69 21.37 -7.41
N PRO A 446 5.90 21.01 -8.43
CA PRO A 446 6.15 19.85 -9.27
C PRO A 446 7.56 19.84 -9.86
N GLY A 447 8.26 18.70 -9.78
CA GLY A 447 9.65 18.54 -10.21
C GLY A 447 10.69 18.76 -9.10
N GLN A 448 10.31 19.30 -7.93
CA GLN A 448 11.17 19.36 -6.74
C GLN A 448 10.93 18.19 -5.80
N ALA A 449 11.98 17.77 -5.10
CA ALA A 449 11.86 16.84 -4.00
C ALA A 449 11.31 17.52 -2.74
N ALA A 450 10.64 16.73 -1.88
CA ALA A 450 10.23 17.14 -0.55
C ALA A 450 10.53 16.05 0.49
N LEU A 451 10.72 16.44 1.74
CA LEU A 451 10.72 15.52 2.88
C LEU A 451 9.26 15.27 3.30
N MET A 452 8.80 14.03 3.16
CA MET A 452 7.49 13.60 3.66
C MET A 452 7.59 13.31 5.15
N ILE A 453 6.75 13.98 5.94
CA ILE A 453 6.60 13.74 7.38
C ILE A 453 5.28 13.04 7.62
N PHE A 454 5.32 11.78 8.04
CA PHE A 454 4.12 11.03 8.40
C PHE A 454 3.75 11.33 9.85
N LEU A 455 2.58 11.92 10.04
CA LEU A 455 2.01 12.23 11.35
C LEU A 455 0.96 11.19 11.73
N ILE A 456 0.85 10.88 13.01
CA ILE A 456 -0.22 10.03 13.53
C ILE A 456 -1.46 10.91 13.72
N ASP A 457 -2.60 10.48 13.14
CA ASP A 457 -3.90 11.13 13.39
C ASP A 457 -4.18 11.22 14.89
N ASP A 458 -4.80 12.30 15.32
CA ASP A 458 -5.22 12.55 16.69
C ASP A 458 -4.09 12.61 17.74
N VAL A 459 -2.84 12.71 17.31
CA VAL A 459 -1.69 12.96 18.20
C VAL A 459 -1.16 14.38 17.97
N ALA A 460 -1.07 15.15 19.05
CA ALA A 460 -0.50 16.48 18.98
C ALA A 460 0.99 16.42 18.56
N HIS A 461 1.39 17.28 17.65
CA HIS A 461 2.76 17.40 17.19
C HIS A 461 3.20 18.87 17.21
N PRO A 462 4.51 19.19 17.33
CA PRO A 462 5.02 20.54 17.14
C PRO A 462 4.81 20.99 15.68
N ALA A 463 4.91 22.29 15.43
CA ALA A 463 4.85 22.82 14.08
C ALA A 463 5.99 22.20 13.22
N ILE A 464 5.62 21.68 12.08
CA ILE A 464 6.59 21.13 11.12
C ILE A 464 7.13 22.30 10.27
N PRO A 465 8.45 22.48 10.19
CA PRO A 465 9.03 23.51 9.33
C PRO A 465 8.57 23.33 7.88
N GLN A 466 8.33 24.44 7.18
CA GLN A 466 7.91 24.42 5.78
C GLN A 466 9.03 23.97 4.83
N GLU A 467 10.28 24.16 5.29
CA GLU A 467 11.50 23.81 4.56
C GLU A 467 12.60 23.44 5.56
N ILE A 468 13.45 22.50 5.19
CA ILE A 468 14.64 22.10 5.94
C ILE A 468 15.82 22.09 4.97
N ASP A 469 16.82 22.94 5.22
CA ASP A 469 18.03 23.08 4.39
C ASP A 469 17.73 23.19 2.89
N GLY A 470 16.75 24.04 2.53
CA GLY A 470 16.32 24.28 1.15
C GLY A 470 15.47 23.16 0.53
N VAL A 471 15.14 22.10 1.27
CA VAL A 471 14.21 21.06 0.82
C VAL A 471 12.85 21.26 1.47
N ARG A 472 11.80 21.40 0.65
CA ARG A 472 10.42 21.54 1.12
C ARG A 472 10.00 20.36 1.98
N THR A 473 9.16 20.60 2.97
CA THR A 473 8.50 19.54 3.71
C THR A 473 7.10 19.31 3.18
N ARG A 474 6.61 18.08 3.35
CA ARG A 474 5.26 17.68 3.01
C ARG A 474 4.67 16.84 4.13
N ILE A 475 3.46 17.16 4.58
CA ILE A 475 2.79 16.49 5.68
C ILE A 475 1.81 15.45 5.14
N ARG A 476 1.80 14.27 5.78
CA ARG A 476 0.76 13.26 5.60
C ARG A 476 0.32 12.73 6.95
N ALA A 477 -0.91 13.06 7.34
CA ALA A 477 -1.55 12.49 8.52
C ALA A 477 -2.17 11.13 8.17
N SER A 478 -2.02 10.15 9.03
CA SER A 478 -2.58 8.81 8.88
C SER A 478 -2.72 8.12 10.23
N SER A 479 -3.49 7.02 10.27
CA SER A 479 -3.45 6.11 11.39
C SER A 479 -2.02 5.55 11.58
N ARG A 480 -1.73 5.02 12.76
CA ARG A 480 -0.44 4.39 13.06
C ARG A 480 -0.17 3.25 12.07
N PHE A 481 1.07 3.15 11.59
CA PHE A 481 1.49 2.00 10.78
C PHE A 481 1.53 0.73 11.63
N HIS A 482 0.92 -0.33 11.12
CA HIS A 482 0.84 -1.63 11.78
C HIS A 482 1.35 -2.73 10.84
N ALA A 483 2.04 -3.72 11.42
CA ALA A 483 2.33 -4.97 10.76
C ALA A 483 1.16 -5.95 10.97
N GLY A 484 0.72 -6.63 9.91
CA GLY A 484 -0.29 -7.70 9.98
C GLY A 484 -1.62 -7.31 10.61
N PHE A 485 -1.94 -7.85 11.76
CA PHE A 485 -3.28 -7.95 12.33
C PHE A 485 -3.56 -6.99 13.50
N GLU A 486 -3.29 -5.71 13.42
CA GLU A 486 -3.79 -4.81 14.42
C GLU A 486 -4.89 -3.89 13.87
N GLY A 487 -6.12 -4.21 14.17
CA GLY A 487 -7.26 -3.32 14.01
C GLY A 487 -8.57 -4.04 14.25
N LYS A 488 -9.34 -3.57 15.21
CA LYS A 488 -10.73 -4.03 15.47
C LYS A 488 -11.66 -3.92 14.25
N GLY A 489 -11.15 -3.47 13.10
CA GLY A 489 -11.89 -3.27 11.84
C GLY A 489 -11.58 -4.26 10.73
N SER A 490 -10.40 -4.88 10.70
CA SER A 490 -9.97 -5.74 9.58
C SER A 490 -10.39 -7.20 9.71
N GLN A 491 -10.91 -7.64 10.84
CA GLN A 491 -11.46 -8.99 11.03
C GLN A 491 -12.82 -9.21 10.38
N ARG A 492 -13.35 -8.26 9.64
CA ARG A 492 -14.52 -8.49 8.81
C ARG A 492 -14.12 -8.93 7.40
N ALA A 493 -13.51 -10.11 7.29
CA ALA A 493 -14.01 -11.01 6.25
C ALA A 493 -15.52 -11.06 6.50
N CYS A 494 -16.33 -10.68 5.52
CA CYS A 494 -17.77 -10.75 5.64
C CYS A 494 -18.12 -12.12 6.25
N PRO A 495 -18.92 -12.19 7.34
CA PRO A 495 -19.29 -13.47 7.89
C PRO A 495 -19.98 -14.24 6.78
N VAL A 496 -19.34 -15.29 6.29
CA VAL A 496 -19.97 -16.22 5.36
C VAL A 496 -21.16 -16.80 6.13
N PRO A 497 -22.41 -16.57 5.71
CA PRO A 497 -23.56 -17.17 6.37
C PRO A 497 -23.36 -18.67 6.30
N ARG A 498 -23.20 -19.33 7.44
CA ARG A 498 -23.15 -20.81 7.47
C ARG A 498 -24.40 -21.32 6.77
N PRO A 499 -24.29 -22.23 5.80
CA PRO A 499 -25.47 -22.91 5.28
C PRO A 499 -26.13 -23.59 6.47
N LYS A 500 -27.37 -23.21 6.78
CA LYS A 500 -28.19 -23.90 7.78
C LYS A 500 -28.22 -25.38 7.36
N ARG A 501 -27.61 -26.26 8.16
CA ARG A 501 -27.77 -27.69 7.98
C ARG A 501 -29.28 -27.96 7.96
N LYS A 502 -29.81 -28.49 6.84
CA LYS A 502 -31.13 -29.07 6.84
C LYS A 502 -31.15 -30.12 7.94
N PRO A 503 -32.16 -30.12 8.84
CA PRO A 503 -32.31 -31.24 9.77
C PRO A 503 -32.38 -32.51 8.94
N ALA A 504 -31.56 -33.51 9.31
CA ALA A 504 -31.68 -34.85 8.74
C ALA A 504 -33.15 -35.29 8.85
N ASN A 505 -33.72 -35.73 7.74
CA ASN A 505 -35.07 -36.24 7.70
C ASN A 505 -35.25 -37.25 8.84
N ALA A 506 -36.14 -36.92 9.77
CA ALA A 506 -36.59 -37.88 10.77
C ALA A 506 -37.24 -39.05 10.02
N VAL A 507 -36.71 -40.22 10.21
CA VAL A 507 -37.32 -41.48 9.75
C VAL A 507 -38.70 -41.59 10.42
N PRO A 508 -39.80 -41.83 9.73
CA PRO A 508 -41.10 -42.00 10.37
C PRO A 508 -41.10 -43.29 11.19
N ASP A 509 -41.36 -43.15 12.47
CA ASP A 509 -41.59 -44.25 13.40
C ASP A 509 -42.76 -45.10 12.90
N SER A 510 -42.49 -46.30 12.44
CA SER A 510 -43.53 -47.30 12.09
C SER A 510 -44.03 -47.94 13.39
N LYS A 511 -45.16 -47.45 13.88
CA LYS A 511 -45.94 -48.16 14.92
C LYS A 511 -46.45 -49.50 14.39
N PRO A 512 -46.28 -50.60 15.11
CA PRO A 512 -46.93 -51.88 14.75
C PRO A 512 -48.45 -51.80 15.04
N LYS A 513 -49.23 -52.10 14.03
CA LYS A 513 -50.67 -52.31 14.19
C LYS A 513 -50.90 -53.61 14.90
N SER A 514 -51.53 -53.56 16.07
CA SER A 514 -52.19 -54.68 16.71
C SER A 514 -53.45 -55.01 15.94
N LYS A 515 -53.66 -56.27 15.63
CA LYS A 515 -54.96 -56.85 15.19
C LYS A 515 -55.59 -57.68 16.31
N PRO A 516 -56.92 -57.77 16.29
CA PRO A 516 -57.73 -58.34 17.34
C PRO A 516 -57.51 -59.81 17.56
#